data_a6c5fc2e61c38e774c40b634942e860d
#
_entry.id   a6c5fc2e61c38e774c40b634942e860d
#
_cell.length_a   1.000
_cell.length_b   1.000
_cell.length_c   1.000
_cell.angle_alpha   90.00
_cell.angle_beta   90.00
_cell.angle_gamma   90.00
#
_symmetry.space_group_name_H-M   'P 1'
#
loop_
_entity.id
_entity.type
_entity.pdbx_description
1 polymer ?
#
loop_
_entity_poly.entity_id
_entity_poly.type
_entity_poly.pdbx_seq_one_letter_code
_entity_poly.pdbx_strand_id
1 'polypeptide(L)'
;MLEIKNWDNKTWISSRKYIKSFNNFVLKQKKLNKSSKILDIGCGRGKIIGTLSSRLRLKNKPLGIDITSHKDKDKRIKFRKIDALSFFSTNKIKFDLILIKQTIHLLNLNEIKKLLNLLKKNLSPNGRIFIFTLETDNNKLPTFRLMKTRLMKSLKRDKKILKIITRLYPYRIKKKFIYKVEIIKKNYLKMIQNRYISTLLSLPKKEILKGVEEINFKYKNNIKFNDKLICVILKNAY
;
A
#
# COMPACT_ATOMS: atom_id res chain seq x y z
N MET A 1 1.79 -11.59 -14.92
CA MET A 1 2.21 -10.60 -13.90
C MET A 1 3.49 -11.10 -13.26
N LEU A 2 4.60 -10.32 -13.28
CA LEU A 2 5.86 -10.71 -12.66
C LEU A 2 5.65 -10.89 -11.15
N GLU A 3 5.98 -12.08 -10.63
CA GLU A 3 5.87 -12.41 -9.20
C GLU A 3 6.93 -11.63 -8.42
N ILE A 4 6.49 -10.59 -7.70
CA ILE A 4 7.40 -9.70 -6.97
C ILE A 4 7.69 -10.31 -5.60
N LYS A 5 8.67 -11.20 -5.52
CA LYS A 5 9.12 -11.77 -4.25
C LYS A 5 10.01 -10.75 -3.52
N ASN A 6 9.70 -10.46 -2.25
CA ASN A 6 10.56 -9.73 -1.29
C ASN A 6 10.88 -8.25 -1.61
N TRP A 7 10.13 -7.58 -2.47
CA TRP A 7 10.39 -6.19 -2.85
C TRP A 7 10.35 -5.18 -1.69
N ASP A 8 9.51 -5.40 -0.69
CA ASP A 8 9.37 -4.55 0.50
C ASP A 8 10.33 -4.91 1.65
N ASN A 9 11.12 -5.98 1.49
CA ASN A 9 12.03 -6.44 2.53
C ASN A 9 13.20 -5.45 2.70
N LYS A 10 13.51 -5.09 3.95
CA LYS A 10 14.59 -4.15 4.31
C LYS A 10 14.41 -2.72 3.77
N THR A 11 13.17 -2.30 3.51
CA THR A 11 12.84 -0.92 3.19
C THR A 11 12.32 -0.17 4.42
N TRP A 12 12.19 1.17 4.33
CA TRP A 12 11.55 1.93 5.42
C TRP A 12 10.11 1.49 5.65
N ILE A 13 9.38 1.08 4.59
CA ILE A 13 7.97 0.66 4.62
C ILE A 13 7.77 -0.57 5.52
N SER A 14 8.78 -1.44 5.63
CA SER A 14 8.75 -2.63 6.48
C SER A 14 9.29 -2.39 7.90
N SER A 15 9.77 -1.18 8.20
CA SER A 15 10.32 -0.85 9.52
C SER A 15 9.23 -0.78 10.60
N ARG A 16 9.58 -1.17 11.83
CA ARG A 16 8.66 -1.06 12.98
C ARG A 16 8.15 0.37 13.20
N LYS A 17 9.02 1.38 13.00
CA LYS A 17 8.68 2.80 13.15
C LYS A 17 7.63 3.23 12.12
N TYR A 18 7.81 2.85 10.85
CA TYR A 18 6.84 3.14 9.78
C TYR A 18 5.49 2.48 10.07
N ILE A 19 5.48 1.18 10.37
CA ILE A 19 4.26 0.41 10.64
C ILE A 19 3.51 1.00 11.85
N LYS A 20 4.21 1.38 12.92
CA LYS A 20 3.62 2.04 14.10
C LYS A 20 2.98 3.37 13.70
N SER A 21 3.70 4.21 12.93
CA SER A 21 3.20 5.50 12.44
C SER A 21 1.98 5.34 11.55
N PHE A 22 2.02 4.39 10.62
CA PHE A 22 0.90 4.08 9.72
C PHE A 22 -0.33 3.60 10.50
N ASN A 23 -0.17 2.69 11.45
CA ASN A 23 -1.27 2.22 12.28
C ASN A 23 -1.83 3.33 13.18
N ASN A 24 -1.01 4.25 13.68
CA ASN A 24 -1.49 5.45 14.39
C ASN A 24 -2.39 6.29 13.49
N PHE A 25 -1.96 6.51 12.25
CA PHE A 25 -2.76 7.24 11.28
C PHE A 25 -4.11 6.56 11.03
N VAL A 26 -4.13 5.25 10.80
CA VAL A 26 -5.37 4.46 10.58
C VAL A 26 -6.32 4.60 11.78
N LEU A 27 -5.81 4.40 13.00
CA LEU A 27 -6.62 4.47 14.22
C LEU A 27 -7.15 5.87 14.52
N LYS A 28 -6.42 6.93 14.13
CA LYS A 28 -6.91 8.31 14.21
C LYS A 28 -8.11 8.56 13.29
N GLN A 29 -8.19 7.87 12.14
CA GLN A 29 -9.26 8.06 11.16
C GLN A 29 -10.47 7.13 11.40
N LYS A 30 -10.29 6.01 12.10
CA LYS A 30 -11.34 5.03 12.38
C LYS A 30 -11.15 4.42 13.77
N LYS A 31 -12.14 4.63 14.63
CA LYS A 31 -12.22 3.93 15.93
C LYS A 31 -12.49 2.45 15.67
N LEU A 32 -11.59 1.62 16.15
CA LEU A 32 -11.66 0.15 16.09
C LEU A 32 -11.55 -0.41 17.50
N ASN A 33 -12.10 -1.60 17.73
CA ASN A 33 -12.08 -2.29 19.01
C ASN A 33 -11.68 -3.77 18.85
N LYS A 34 -11.63 -4.52 19.94
CA LYS A 34 -11.26 -5.93 19.99
C LYS A 34 -12.13 -6.87 19.14
N SER A 35 -13.36 -6.47 18.78
CA SER A 35 -14.28 -7.25 17.96
C SER A 35 -14.25 -6.87 16.48
N SER A 36 -13.49 -5.84 16.10
CA SER A 36 -13.45 -5.33 14.73
C SER A 36 -12.92 -6.36 13.75
N LYS A 37 -13.62 -6.53 12.62
CA LYS A 37 -13.24 -7.39 11.50
C LYS A 37 -12.46 -6.55 10.47
N ILE A 38 -11.20 -6.94 10.22
CA ILE A 38 -10.28 -6.18 9.36
C ILE A 38 -9.86 -7.05 8.17
N LEU A 39 -9.90 -6.47 6.97
CA LEU A 39 -9.36 -7.04 5.74
C LEU A 39 -8.26 -6.15 5.18
N ASP A 40 -7.17 -6.74 4.71
CA ASP A 40 -6.09 -6.06 3.97
C ASP A 40 -5.94 -6.71 2.59
N ILE A 41 -6.18 -5.95 1.53
CA ILE A 41 -6.10 -6.38 0.13
C ILE A 41 -4.74 -6.02 -0.43
N GLY A 42 -3.99 -7.01 -0.92
CA GLY A 42 -2.59 -6.87 -1.27
C GLY A 42 -1.73 -6.73 -0.01
N CYS A 43 -1.98 -7.57 0.97
CA CYS A 43 -1.38 -7.45 2.31
C CYS A 43 0.12 -7.77 2.35
N GLY A 44 0.69 -8.36 1.30
CA GLY A 44 2.06 -8.85 1.30
C GLY A 44 2.29 -9.81 2.48
N ARG A 45 3.23 -9.45 3.36
CA ARG A 45 3.51 -10.23 4.59
C ARG A 45 2.52 -10.01 5.73
N GLY A 46 1.56 -9.10 5.60
CA GLY A 46 0.54 -8.81 6.60
C GLY A 46 1.04 -8.11 7.87
N LYS A 47 2.25 -7.57 7.88
CA LYS A 47 2.85 -6.93 9.08
C LYS A 47 2.05 -5.74 9.59
N ILE A 48 1.40 -4.99 8.72
CA ILE A 48 0.57 -3.82 9.09
C ILE A 48 -0.61 -4.29 9.95
N ILE A 49 -1.45 -5.17 9.41
CA ILE A 49 -2.64 -5.64 10.13
C ILE A 49 -2.30 -6.61 11.27
N GLY A 50 -1.20 -7.36 11.16
CA GLY A 50 -0.69 -8.18 12.26
C GLY A 50 -0.27 -7.32 13.48
N THR A 51 0.41 -6.20 13.25
CA THR A 51 0.75 -5.25 14.32
C THR A 51 -0.50 -4.54 14.86
N LEU A 52 -1.46 -4.22 13.99
CA LEU A 52 -2.74 -3.64 14.40
C LEU A 52 -3.55 -4.62 15.26
N SER A 53 -3.56 -5.91 14.90
CA SER A 53 -4.19 -6.98 15.66
C SER A 53 -3.68 -7.07 17.11
N SER A 54 -2.37 -7.10 17.30
CA SER A 54 -1.76 -7.10 18.65
C SER A 54 -2.13 -5.85 19.44
N ARG A 55 -2.08 -4.68 18.78
CA ARG A 55 -2.36 -3.40 19.45
C ARG A 55 -3.80 -3.29 19.93
N LEU A 56 -4.75 -3.78 19.14
CA LEU A 56 -6.18 -3.77 19.46
C LEU A 56 -6.63 -4.99 20.27
N ARG A 57 -5.73 -5.95 20.49
CA ARG A 57 -6.04 -7.25 21.12
C ARG A 57 -7.26 -7.88 20.44
N LEU A 58 -7.22 -7.98 19.08
CA LEU A 58 -8.36 -8.47 18.33
C LEU A 58 -8.73 -9.91 18.76
N LYS A 59 -10.00 -10.15 19.03
CA LYS A 59 -10.54 -11.50 19.35
C LYS A 59 -10.31 -12.49 18.21
N ASN A 60 -10.44 -12.02 16.96
CA ASN A 60 -10.19 -12.82 15.75
C ASN A 60 -9.03 -12.24 14.96
N LYS A 61 -8.18 -13.13 14.41
CA LYS A 61 -7.10 -12.70 13.51
C LYS A 61 -7.68 -11.95 12.32
N PRO A 62 -7.13 -10.77 11.95
CA PRO A 62 -7.53 -10.06 10.74
C PRO A 62 -7.17 -10.88 9.50
N LEU A 63 -7.90 -10.66 8.42
CA LEU A 63 -7.71 -11.35 7.15
C LEU A 63 -6.81 -10.54 6.24
N GLY A 64 -5.76 -11.15 5.71
CA GLY A 64 -4.94 -10.61 4.63
C GLY A 64 -5.11 -11.46 3.37
N ILE A 65 -5.35 -10.81 2.24
CA ILE A 65 -5.38 -11.48 0.94
C ILE A 65 -4.29 -10.92 0.03
N ASP A 66 -3.65 -11.79 -0.73
CA ASP A 66 -2.64 -11.42 -1.73
C ASP A 66 -2.53 -12.52 -2.79
N ILE A 67 -2.15 -12.16 -4.01
CA ILE A 67 -1.88 -13.11 -5.09
C ILE A 67 -0.55 -13.84 -4.89
N THR A 68 0.37 -13.24 -4.13
CA THR A 68 1.69 -13.79 -3.81
C THR A 68 1.76 -14.26 -2.37
N SER A 69 2.26 -15.48 -2.16
CA SER A 69 2.50 -16.00 -0.82
C SER A 69 3.96 -15.82 -0.42
N HIS A 70 4.19 -15.26 0.76
CA HIS A 70 5.52 -15.08 1.35
C HIS A 70 5.76 -16.10 2.47
N LYS A 71 6.99 -16.66 2.58
CA LYS A 71 7.35 -17.63 3.64
C LYS A 71 7.30 -16.99 5.03
N ASP A 72 7.67 -15.70 5.16
CA ASP A 72 7.77 -14.92 6.39
C ASP A 72 6.49 -14.10 6.69
N LYS A 73 5.33 -14.66 6.38
CA LYS A 73 4.03 -14.05 6.73
C LYS A 73 3.87 -13.86 8.24
N ASP A 74 3.21 -12.78 8.61
CA ASP A 74 2.91 -12.50 10.01
C ASP A 74 1.94 -13.55 10.59
N LYS A 75 2.34 -14.23 11.66
CA LYS A 75 1.55 -15.30 12.31
C LYS A 75 0.26 -14.80 12.98
N ARG A 76 0.13 -13.47 13.16
CA ARG A 76 -1.03 -12.82 13.80
C ARG A 76 -2.20 -12.58 12.85
N ILE A 77 -2.08 -12.95 11.56
CA ILE A 77 -3.15 -12.83 10.57
C ILE A 77 -3.64 -14.17 10.07
N LYS A 78 -4.86 -14.20 9.52
CA LYS A 78 -5.29 -15.23 8.57
C LYS A 78 -4.86 -14.76 7.18
N PHE A 79 -4.12 -15.59 6.45
CA PHE A 79 -3.68 -15.27 5.11
C PHE A 79 -4.40 -16.17 4.10
N ARG A 80 -4.85 -15.58 2.98
CA ARG A 80 -5.35 -16.32 1.82
C ARG A 80 -4.62 -15.88 0.56
N LYS A 81 -4.09 -16.84 -0.21
CA LYS A 81 -3.52 -16.58 -1.54
C LYS A 81 -4.67 -16.57 -2.54
N ILE A 82 -5.19 -15.38 -2.83
CA ILE A 82 -6.34 -15.17 -3.73
C ILE A 82 -6.34 -13.72 -4.22
N ASP A 83 -6.81 -13.47 -5.44
CA ASP A 83 -7.07 -12.11 -5.90
C ASP A 83 -8.37 -11.54 -5.29
N ALA A 84 -8.46 -10.21 -5.30
CA ALA A 84 -9.55 -9.52 -4.62
C ALA A 84 -10.93 -9.79 -5.24
N LEU A 85 -11.04 -9.89 -6.58
CA LEU A 85 -12.32 -10.12 -7.25
C LEU A 85 -12.85 -11.52 -6.96
N SER A 86 -11.99 -12.54 -7.07
CA SER A 86 -12.33 -13.93 -6.73
C SER A 86 -12.66 -14.07 -5.24
N PHE A 87 -11.96 -13.37 -4.35
CA PHE A 87 -12.30 -13.38 -2.93
C PHE A 87 -13.73 -12.88 -2.69
N PHE A 88 -14.10 -11.74 -3.27
CA PHE A 88 -15.42 -11.15 -3.02
C PHE A 88 -16.57 -11.83 -3.77
N SER A 89 -16.30 -12.68 -4.77
CA SER A 89 -17.35 -13.46 -5.44
C SER A 89 -18.03 -14.46 -4.48
N THR A 90 -17.30 -14.96 -3.48
CA THR A 90 -17.78 -15.97 -2.51
C THR A 90 -17.87 -15.46 -1.07
N ASN A 91 -17.33 -14.26 -0.78
CA ASN A 91 -17.27 -13.75 0.57
C ASN A 91 -18.63 -13.25 1.08
N LYS A 92 -19.02 -13.71 2.28
CA LYS A 92 -20.22 -13.26 3.00
C LYS A 92 -19.91 -12.40 4.23
N ILE A 93 -18.61 -12.20 4.54
CA ILE A 93 -18.19 -11.48 5.74
C ILE A 93 -18.28 -9.97 5.49
N LYS A 94 -18.85 -9.24 6.45
CA LYS A 94 -18.81 -7.78 6.51
C LYS A 94 -17.60 -7.33 7.34
N PHE A 95 -16.91 -6.28 6.89
CA PHE A 95 -15.70 -5.76 7.51
C PHE A 95 -15.90 -4.35 8.06
N ASP A 96 -15.31 -4.08 9.23
CA ASP A 96 -15.30 -2.76 9.84
C ASP A 96 -14.20 -1.87 9.24
N LEU A 97 -13.13 -2.50 8.74
CA LEU A 97 -12.06 -1.85 8.03
C LEU A 97 -11.58 -2.72 6.87
N ILE A 98 -11.54 -2.14 5.68
CA ILE A 98 -10.85 -2.71 4.51
C ILE A 98 -9.70 -1.78 4.17
N LEU A 99 -8.48 -2.31 4.16
CA LEU A 99 -7.28 -1.61 3.74
C LEU A 99 -6.89 -2.02 2.32
N ILE A 100 -6.49 -1.05 1.49
CA ILE A 100 -5.88 -1.25 0.18
C ILE A 100 -4.68 -0.30 0.11
N LYS A 101 -3.49 -0.82 0.40
CA LYS A 101 -2.29 0.03 0.46
C LYS A 101 -1.36 -0.28 -0.71
N GLN A 102 -1.24 0.68 -1.63
CA GLN A 102 -0.35 0.59 -2.80
C GLN A 102 -0.58 -0.69 -3.65
N THR A 103 -1.84 -1.10 -3.80
CA THR A 103 -2.25 -2.31 -4.52
C THR A 103 -3.22 -1.99 -5.64
N ILE A 104 -4.11 -1.01 -5.45
CA ILE A 104 -5.20 -0.71 -6.40
C ILE A 104 -4.70 -0.35 -7.81
N HIS A 105 -3.49 0.20 -7.92
CA HIS A 105 -2.87 0.53 -9.20
C HIS A 105 -2.38 -0.69 -10.00
N LEU A 106 -2.41 -1.88 -9.43
CA LEU A 106 -2.09 -3.13 -10.14
C LEU A 106 -3.28 -3.66 -10.95
N LEU A 107 -4.50 -3.21 -10.64
CA LEU A 107 -5.74 -3.58 -11.33
C LEU A 107 -5.99 -2.67 -12.53
N ASN A 108 -6.65 -3.19 -13.57
CA ASN A 108 -7.15 -2.35 -14.66
C ASN A 108 -8.39 -1.55 -14.23
N LEU A 109 -8.82 -0.57 -15.04
CA LEU A 109 -9.90 0.34 -14.65
C LEU A 109 -11.26 -0.35 -14.46
N ASN A 110 -11.54 -1.40 -15.24
CA ASN A 110 -12.79 -2.17 -15.13
C ASN A 110 -12.79 -3.04 -13.86
N GLU A 111 -11.65 -3.66 -13.55
CA GLU A 111 -11.45 -4.40 -12.30
C GLU A 111 -11.60 -3.49 -11.08
N ILE A 112 -11.07 -2.27 -11.14
CA ILE A 112 -11.23 -1.28 -10.07
C ILE A 112 -12.70 -0.94 -9.83
N LYS A 113 -13.47 -0.68 -10.89
CA LYS A 113 -14.91 -0.40 -10.77
C LYS A 113 -15.66 -1.59 -10.16
N LYS A 114 -15.40 -2.81 -10.66
CA LYS A 114 -15.99 -4.05 -10.10
C LYS A 114 -15.65 -4.22 -8.62
N LEU A 115 -14.35 -4.09 -8.29
CA LEU A 115 -13.89 -4.23 -6.91
C LEU A 115 -14.56 -3.20 -5.99
N LEU A 116 -14.63 -1.94 -6.38
CA LEU A 116 -15.25 -0.89 -5.58
C LEU A 116 -16.73 -1.18 -5.26
N ASN A 117 -17.48 -1.71 -6.25
CA ASN A 117 -18.87 -2.12 -6.02
C ASN A 117 -18.99 -3.31 -5.05
N LEU A 118 -18.08 -4.30 -5.16
CA LEU A 118 -18.02 -5.43 -4.24
C LEU A 118 -17.64 -5.01 -2.83
N LEU A 119 -16.71 -4.09 -2.69
CA LEU A 119 -16.30 -3.53 -1.40
C LEU A 119 -17.45 -2.88 -0.65
N LYS A 120 -18.32 -2.13 -1.33
CA LYS A 120 -19.54 -1.56 -0.74
C LYS A 120 -20.41 -2.61 -0.06
N LYS A 121 -20.69 -3.70 -0.77
CA LYS A 121 -21.52 -4.78 -0.30
C LYS A 121 -20.92 -5.53 0.92
N ASN A 122 -19.61 -5.42 1.12
CA ASN A 122 -18.85 -6.13 2.15
C ASN A 122 -18.40 -5.25 3.33
N LEU A 123 -18.94 -4.04 3.46
CA LEU A 123 -18.76 -3.20 4.64
C LEU A 123 -19.83 -3.48 5.69
N SER A 124 -19.44 -3.49 6.98
CA SER A 124 -20.36 -3.35 8.09
C SER A 124 -21.00 -1.94 8.08
N PRO A 125 -22.12 -1.69 8.78
CA PRO A 125 -22.82 -0.39 8.73
C PRO A 125 -21.90 0.81 8.97
N ASN A 126 -21.01 0.72 9.95
CA ASN A 126 -20.03 1.76 10.25
C ASN A 126 -18.65 1.48 9.63
N GLY A 127 -18.55 0.50 8.72
CA GLY A 127 -17.29 0.09 8.07
C GLY A 127 -16.70 1.19 7.20
N ARG A 128 -15.40 1.12 6.96
CA ARG A 128 -14.68 2.04 6.10
C ARG A 128 -13.69 1.32 5.21
N ILE A 129 -13.51 1.84 4.00
CA ILE A 129 -12.46 1.42 3.08
C ILE A 129 -11.40 2.50 3.07
N PHE A 130 -10.15 2.13 3.31
CA PHE A 130 -9.01 3.03 3.22
C PHE A 130 -8.16 2.64 2.02
N ILE A 131 -8.07 3.52 1.04
CA ILE A 131 -7.26 3.30 -0.17
C ILE A 131 -6.07 4.25 -0.11
N PHE A 132 -4.85 3.69 -0.11
CA PHE A 132 -3.61 4.44 -0.09
C PHE A 132 -2.88 4.31 -1.42
N THR A 133 -2.56 5.45 -2.03
CA THR A 133 -1.70 5.58 -3.21
C THR A 133 -0.55 6.54 -2.92
N LEU A 134 0.50 6.52 -3.72
CA LEU A 134 1.53 7.56 -3.64
C LEU A 134 0.92 8.94 -3.88
N GLU A 135 1.51 9.99 -3.27
CA GLU A 135 1.20 11.37 -3.62
C GLU A 135 1.42 11.59 -5.11
N THR A 136 0.37 11.99 -5.82
CA THR A 136 0.38 12.14 -7.28
C THR A 136 0.97 13.47 -7.75
N ASP A 137 0.91 14.47 -6.88
CA ASP A 137 1.44 15.80 -7.11
C ASP A 137 2.58 16.05 -6.09
N ASN A 138 3.69 16.63 -6.52
CA ASN A 138 4.84 16.92 -5.65
C ASN A 138 5.45 15.69 -4.94
N ASN A 139 5.50 14.55 -5.61
CA ASN A 139 6.19 13.39 -5.11
C ASN A 139 7.71 13.65 -5.05
N LYS A 140 8.31 13.49 -3.86
CA LYS A 140 9.73 13.78 -3.61
C LYS A 140 10.56 12.51 -3.34
N LEU A 141 10.10 11.35 -3.81
CA LEU A 141 10.92 10.14 -3.77
C LEU A 141 12.26 10.38 -4.48
N PRO A 142 13.39 10.04 -3.88
CA PRO A 142 14.68 10.12 -4.53
C PRO A 142 14.71 9.19 -5.75
N THR A 143 14.98 9.75 -6.92
CA THR A 143 14.95 9.00 -8.18
C THR A 143 16.12 9.38 -9.06
N PHE A 144 16.60 8.43 -9.84
CA PHE A 144 17.43 8.70 -11.01
C PHE A 144 16.53 9.01 -12.23
N ARG A 145 17.11 9.52 -13.31
CA ARG A 145 16.39 10.06 -14.46
C ARG A 145 15.31 9.11 -15.02
N LEU A 146 15.69 7.89 -15.37
CA LEU A 146 14.76 6.91 -15.96
C LEU A 146 13.67 6.45 -14.99
N MET A 147 14.03 6.25 -13.70
CA MET A 147 13.07 5.96 -12.63
C MET A 147 12.06 7.11 -12.48
N LYS A 148 12.51 8.36 -12.52
CA LYS A 148 11.64 9.55 -12.43
C LYS A 148 10.61 9.56 -13.56
N THR A 149 11.03 9.33 -14.80
CA THR A 149 10.13 9.29 -15.97
C THR A 149 9.05 8.22 -15.80
N ARG A 150 9.44 7.00 -15.39
CA ARG A 150 8.50 5.91 -15.15
C ARG A 150 7.56 6.18 -13.97
N LEU A 151 8.08 6.72 -12.88
CA LEU A 151 7.27 7.11 -11.72
C LEU A 151 6.23 8.16 -12.11
N MET A 152 6.60 9.19 -12.86
CA MET A 152 5.67 10.21 -13.35
C MET A 152 4.54 9.61 -14.20
N LYS A 153 4.84 8.63 -15.07
CA LYS A 153 3.83 7.90 -15.84
C LYS A 153 2.87 7.11 -14.93
N SER A 154 3.41 6.44 -13.92
CA SER A 154 2.63 5.72 -12.92
C SER A 154 1.72 6.66 -12.11
N LEU A 155 2.25 7.79 -11.64
CA LEU A 155 1.48 8.78 -10.89
C LEU A 155 0.36 9.43 -11.71
N LYS A 156 0.54 9.64 -13.02
CA LYS A 156 -0.53 10.08 -13.92
C LYS A 156 -1.68 9.06 -13.96
N ARG A 157 -1.36 7.76 -13.97
CA ARG A 157 -2.36 6.69 -13.88
C ARG A 157 -3.07 6.68 -12.52
N ASP A 158 -2.33 6.80 -11.44
CA ASP A 158 -2.90 6.86 -10.09
C ASP A 158 -3.86 8.05 -9.94
N LYS A 159 -3.54 9.19 -10.56
CA LYS A 159 -4.43 10.36 -10.61
C LYS A 159 -5.76 10.06 -11.31
N LYS A 160 -5.73 9.28 -12.42
CA LYS A 160 -6.95 8.79 -13.09
C LYS A 160 -7.76 7.84 -12.19
N ILE A 161 -7.09 6.91 -11.51
CA ILE A 161 -7.72 5.99 -10.55
C ILE A 161 -8.42 6.77 -9.43
N LEU A 162 -7.73 7.75 -8.84
CA LEU A 162 -8.30 8.60 -7.79
C LEU A 162 -9.55 9.36 -8.29
N LYS A 163 -9.56 9.86 -9.54
CA LYS A 163 -10.75 10.50 -10.13
C LYS A 163 -11.92 9.50 -10.24
N ILE A 164 -11.68 8.27 -10.65
CA ILE A 164 -12.72 7.21 -10.73
C ILE A 164 -13.27 6.90 -9.34
N ILE A 165 -12.41 6.67 -8.36
CA ILE A 165 -12.83 6.42 -6.98
C ILE A 165 -13.70 7.58 -6.47
N THR A 166 -13.24 8.81 -6.73
CA THR A 166 -13.93 10.03 -6.33
C THR A 166 -15.31 10.16 -6.95
N ARG A 167 -15.46 9.77 -8.22
CA ARG A 167 -16.74 9.82 -8.95
C ARG A 167 -17.72 8.75 -8.44
N LEU A 168 -17.23 7.55 -8.15
CA LEU A 168 -18.07 6.42 -7.70
C LEU A 168 -18.49 6.53 -6.22
N TYR A 169 -17.75 7.32 -5.42
CA TYR A 169 -18.02 7.51 -3.99
C TYR A 169 -18.09 8.99 -3.66
N PRO A 170 -19.29 9.61 -3.71
CA PRO A 170 -19.46 11.01 -3.35
C PRO A 170 -19.13 11.26 -1.86
N TYR A 171 -19.51 10.34 -0.98
CA TYR A 171 -19.22 10.42 0.46
C TYR A 171 -17.84 9.86 0.79
N ARG A 172 -16.82 10.72 0.69
CA ARG A 172 -15.41 10.37 0.91
C ARG A 172 -14.68 11.44 1.70
N ILE A 173 -13.63 11.01 2.38
CA ILE A 173 -12.67 11.89 3.05
C ILE A 173 -11.31 11.66 2.43
N LYS A 174 -10.63 12.73 2.04
CA LYS A 174 -9.24 12.67 1.55
C LYS A 174 -8.30 13.15 2.65
N LYS A 175 -7.31 12.34 3.00
CA LYS A 175 -6.27 12.64 4.00
C LYS A 175 -4.90 12.36 3.40
N LYS A 176 -3.85 12.87 4.03
CA LYS A 176 -2.45 12.56 3.68
C LYS A 176 -1.79 11.87 4.86
N PHE A 177 -1.14 10.74 4.59
CA PHE A 177 -0.18 10.13 5.49
C PHE A 177 1.21 10.58 5.04
N ILE A 178 1.98 11.12 5.99
CA ILE A 178 3.34 11.63 5.73
C ILE A 178 4.27 10.95 6.73
N TYR A 179 5.32 10.31 6.21
CA TYR A 179 6.37 9.71 7.02
C TYR A 179 7.72 10.28 6.60
N LYS A 180 8.45 10.86 7.57
CA LYS A 180 9.81 11.36 7.36
C LYS A 180 10.77 10.18 7.27
N VAL A 181 11.44 10.04 6.14
CA VAL A 181 12.45 9.01 5.88
C VAL A 181 13.82 9.64 5.99
N GLU A 182 14.67 9.01 6.76
CA GLU A 182 16.12 9.25 6.77
C GLU A 182 16.80 7.89 6.63
N ILE A 183 17.58 7.72 5.59
CA ILE A 183 18.20 6.44 5.25
C ILE A 183 19.64 6.68 4.79
N ILE A 184 20.57 5.85 5.26
CA ILE A 184 21.96 5.84 4.81
C ILE A 184 22.00 5.56 3.29
N LYS A 185 22.74 6.37 2.54
CA LYS A 185 22.86 6.26 1.08
C LYS A 185 23.10 4.81 0.62
N LYS A 186 24.08 4.12 1.21
CA LYS A 186 24.39 2.72 0.90
C LYS A 186 23.16 1.80 0.94
N ASN A 187 22.30 1.96 1.95
CA ASN A 187 21.08 1.17 2.09
C ASN A 187 20.05 1.52 1.01
N TYR A 188 19.92 2.80 0.67
CA TYR A 188 19.01 3.24 -0.39
C TYR A 188 19.45 2.71 -1.78
N LEU A 189 20.76 2.75 -2.09
CA LEU A 189 21.32 2.19 -3.32
C LEU A 189 21.02 0.69 -3.41
N LYS A 190 21.21 -0.07 -2.32
CA LYS A 190 20.85 -1.48 -2.25
C LYS A 190 19.36 -1.73 -2.49
N MET A 191 18.49 -0.84 -2.01
CA MET A 191 17.04 -0.92 -2.30
C MET A 191 16.74 -0.71 -3.78
N ILE A 192 17.40 0.24 -4.46
CA ILE A 192 17.30 0.45 -5.91
C ILE A 192 17.73 -0.81 -6.66
N GLN A 193 18.89 -1.39 -6.31
CA GLN A 193 19.38 -2.63 -6.91
C GLN A 193 18.37 -3.79 -6.74
N ASN A 194 17.70 -3.86 -5.58
CA ASN A 194 16.68 -4.85 -5.28
C ASN A 194 15.28 -4.49 -5.83
N ARG A 195 15.18 -3.43 -6.63
CA ARG A 195 13.91 -3.00 -7.28
C ARG A 195 12.76 -2.82 -6.30
N TYR A 196 12.97 -2.08 -5.22
CA TYR A 196 12.03 -1.91 -4.10
C TYR A 196 10.66 -1.30 -4.45
N ILE A 197 10.47 -0.82 -5.66
CA ILE A 197 9.23 -0.19 -6.14
C ILE A 197 8.89 -0.70 -7.55
N SER A 198 7.61 -0.85 -7.84
CA SER A 198 7.09 -1.43 -9.09
C SER A 198 7.67 -0.80 -10.37
N THR A 199 7.96 0.50 -10.35
CA THR A 199 8.56 1.22 -11.48
C THR A 199 9.95 0.73 -11.88
N LEU A 200 10.63 0.00 -11.00
CA LEU A 200 11.97 -0.55 -11.25
C LEU A 200 11.96 -1.99 -11.79
N LEU A 201 10.83 -2.71 -11.65
CA LEU A 201 10.79 -4.16 -11.89
C LEU A 201 11.15 -4.55 -13.32
N SER A 202 10.66 -3.80 -14.30
CA SER A 202 10.89 -4.07 -15.72
C SER A 202 12.13 -3.39 -16.30
N LEU A 203 12.97 -2.76 -15.46
CA LEU A 203 14.21 -2.15 -15.93
C LEU A 203 15.31 -3.21 -16.11
N PRO A 204 16.08 -3.18 -17.21
CA PRO A 204 17.27 -4.01 -17.35
C PRO A 204 18.29 -3.75 -16.23
N LYS A 205 19.10 -4.76 -15.89
CA LYS A 205 20.13 -4.63 -14.84
C LYS A 205 21.11 -3.47 -15.13
N LYS A 206 21.49 -3.27 -16.39
CA LYS A 206 22.35 -2.14 -16.84
C LYS A 206 21.76 -0.78 -16.45
N GLU A 207 20.46 -0.58 -16.67
CA GLU A 207 19.79 0.68 -16.33
C GLU A 207 19.64 0.90 -14.82
N ILE A 208 19.48 -0.18 -14.06
CA ILE A 208 19.49 -0.11 -12.58
C ILE A 208 20.89 0.31 -12.09
N LEU A 209 21.97 -0.25 -12.64
CA LEU A 209 23.33 0.11 -12.24
C LEU A 209 23.66 1.56 -12.57
N LYS A 210 23.35 2.05 -13.78
CA LYS A 210 23.47 3.48 -14.12
C LYS A 210 22.68 4.38 -13.16
N GLY A 211 21.45 3.98 -12.81
CA GLY A 211 20.64 4.71 -11.87
C GLY A 211 21.20 4.73 -10.44
N VAL A 212 21.88 3.66 -10.03
CA VAL A 212 22.61 3.61 -8.75
C VAL A 212 23.75 4.62 -8.75
N GLU A 213 24.51 4.73 -9.84
CA GLU A 213 25.58 5.72 -10.01
C GLU A 213 25.04 7.15 -9.96
N GLU A 214 23.94 7.45 -10.68
CA GLU A 214 23.28 8.76 -10.63
C GLU A 214 22.88 9.15 -9.19
N ILE A 215 22.28 8.24 -8.43
CA ILE A 215 21.91 8.49 -7.03
C ILE A 215 23.14 8.62 -6.15
N ASN A 216 24.17 7.80 -6.37
CA ASN A 216 25.43 7.88 -5.61
C ASN A 216 26.13 9.21 -5.76
N PHE A 217 26.13 9.78 -6.97
CA PHE A 217 26.68 11.08 -7.27
C PHE A 217 25.85 12.21 -6.64
N LYS A 218 24.50 12.10 -6.71
CA LYS A 218 23.57 13.15 -6.27
C LYS A 218 23.52 13.35 -4.76
N TYR A 219 23.75 12.30 -3.97
CA TYR A 219 23.63 12.32 -2.50
C TYR A 219 24.97 12.02 -1.84
N LYS A 220 25.35 12.79 -0.82
CA LYS A 220 26.60 12.56 -0.06
C LYS A 220 26.48 11.38 0.90
N ASN A 221 25.81 11.53 2.04
CA ASN A 221 25.79 10.52 3.12
C ASN A 221 24.42 9.93 3.38
N ASN A 222 23.46 10.76 3.80
CA ASN A 222 22.10 10.37 4.12
C ASN A 222 21.11 10.93 3.11
N ILE A 223 20.11 10.14 2.78
CA ILE A 223 19.00 10.54 1.92
C ILE A 223 17.79 10.81 2.81
N LYS A 224 17.31 12.08 2.79
CA LYS A 224 16.16 12.55 3.55
C LYS A 224 15.02 12.93 2.61
N PHE A 225 13.83 12.41 2.87
CA PHE A 225 12.62 12.77 2.13
C PHE A 225 11.36 12.45 2.92
N ASN A 226 10.23 12.94 2.45
CA ASN A 226 8.93 12.59 2.98
C ASN A 226 8.28 11.54 2.08
N ASP A 227 8.02 10.34 2.61
CA ASP A 227 7.13 9.38 1.98
C ASP A 227 5.70 9.83 2.22
N LYS A 228 5.01 10.21 1.13
CA LYS A 228 3.67 10.78 1.18
C LYS A 228 2.68 9.88 0.47
N LEU A 229 1.65 9.46 1.21
CA LEU A 229 0.52 8.72 0.65
C LEU A 229 -0.76 9.55 0.73
N ILE A 230 -1.53 9.54 -0.36
CA ILE A 230 -2.92 9.98 -0.35
C ILE A 230 -3.75 8.83 0.20
N CYS A 231 -4.55 9.10 1.22
CA CYS A 231 -5.54 8.18 1.76
C CYS A 231 -6.94 8.67 1.36
N VAL A 232 -7.66 7.86 0.58
CA VAL A 232 -9.08 8.08 0.33
C VAL A 232 -9.85 7.14 1.23
N ILE A 233 -10.68 7.71 2.10
CA ILE A 233 -11.54 6.98 3.05
C ILE A 233 -12.95 7.00 2.49
N LEU A 234 -13.49 5.81 2.20
CA LEU A 234 -14.83 5.63 1.67
C LEU A 234 -15.75 5.10 2.77
N LYS A 235 -17.00 5.58 2.76
CA LYS A 235 -18.09 5.17 3.65
C LYS A 235 -19.24 4.63 2.80
N ASN A 236 -20.11 3.80 3.38
CA ASN A 236 -21.42 3.59 2.79
C ASN A 236 -22.20 4.90 2.85
N ALA A 237 -22.94 5.23 1.79
CA ALA A 237 -24.07 6.12 1.89
C ALA A 237 -25.14 5.39 2.72
N TYR A 238 -25.63 5.98 3.76
CA TYR A 238 -26.82 5.51 4.46
C TYR A 238 -28.02 5.71 3.56
#